data_89ef94cf3750bb7e6276c307d39cdbc1
#
_entry.id   89ef94cf3750bb7e6276c307d39cdbc1
#
_cell.length_a   1.000
_cell.length_b   1.000
_cell.length_c   1.000
_cell.angle_alpha   90.00
_cell.angle_beta   90.00
_cell.angle_gamma   90.00
#
_symmetry.space_group_name_H-M   'P 1'
#
loop_
_entity.id
_entity.type
_entity.pdbx_description
1 polymer ?
#
loop_
_entity_poly.entity_id
_entity_poly.type
_entity_poly.pdbx_seq_one_letter_code
_entity_poly.pdbx_strand_id
1 'polypeptide(L)'
;MNTIAESHEFVRIATSLFASDELDRLKSFLAAYPEAGDLIKGTGGLRKVRWSRQGMGKRGGARVIYYFYDENNPVFLITAYAKAAQDDLSPQEKALLTKALEGIKADFK
;
A
#
# COMPACT_ATOMS: atom_id res chain seq x y z
N MET A 1 13.37 0.90 -12.66
CA MET A 1 12.52 0.45 -11.56
C MET A 1 12.60 1.41 -10.39
N ASN A 2 11.49 1.61 -9.70
CA ASN A 2 11.45 2.50 -8.55
C ASN A 2 11.92 1.77 -7.29
N THR A 3 12.48 2.52 -6.36
CA THR A 3 12.83 2.00 -5.04
C THR A 3 11.55 1.83 -4.21
N ILE A 4 11.52 0.82 -3.36
CA ILE A 4 10.41 0.59 -2.44
C ILE A 4 10.83 0.98 -1.02
N ALA A 5 10.03 1.76 -0.36
CA ALA A 5 10.16 2.06 1.07
C ALA A 5 8.95 1.54 1.80
N GLU A 6 9.09 1.19 3.07
CA GLU A 6 8.02 0.61 3.87
C GLU A 6 7.89 1.33 5.20
N SER A 7 6.65 1.63 5.59
CA SER A 7 6.41 2.13 6.95
C SER A 7 6.59 1.00 7.96
N HIS A 8 6.81 1.35 9.22
CA HIS A 8 6.86 0.35 10.30
C HIS A 8 5.55 -0.43 10.40
N GLU A 9 4.42 0.26 10.23
CA GLU A 9 3.12 -0.39 10.25
C GLU A 9 2.97 -1.39 9.11
N PHE A 10 3.41 -1.03 7.90
CA PHE A 10 3.34 -1.94 6.78
C PHE A 10 4.16 -3.20 7.02
N VAL A 11 5.39 -3.05 7.50
CA VAL A 11 6.25 -4.21 7.79
C VAL A 11 5.57 -5.15 8.79
N ARG A 12 5.00 -4.60 9.86
CA ARG A 12 4.33 -5.38 10.90
C ARG A 12 3.12 -6.13 10.35
N ILE A 13 2.28 -5.44 9.57
CA ILE A 13 1.06 -6.02 9.04
C ILE A 13 1.36 -7.03 7.93
N ALA A 14 2.31 -6.72 7.06
CA ALA A 14 2.62 -7.54 5.90
C ALA A 14 3.11 -8.94 6.29
N THR A 15 3.84 -9.05 7.39
CA THR A 15 4.32 -10.36 7.85
C THR A 15 3.19 -11.29 8.26
N SER A 16 2.05 -10.77 8.69
CA SER A 16 0.89 -11.58 9.04
C SER A 16 -0.06 -11.80 7.86
N LEU A 17 -0.01 -10.95 6.83
CA LEU A 17 -0.91 -11.06 5.68
C LEU A 17 -0.33 -11.89 4.55
N PHE A 18 0.98 -11.83 4.33
CA PHE A 18 1.61 -12.40 3.14
C PHE A 18 2.73 -13.36 3.50
N ALA A 19 2.87 -14.40 2.69
CA ALA A 19 4.09 -15.20 2.69
C ALA A 19 5.23 -14.35 2.10
N SER A 20 6.45 -14.71 2.44
CA SER A 20 7.64 -13.96 2.03
C SER A 20 7.73 -13.78 0.52
N ASP A 21 7.44 -14.83 -0.26
CA ASP A 21 7.47 -14.77 -1.71
C ASP A 21 6.35 -13.91 -2.31
N GLU A 22 5.18 -13.90 -1.67
CA GLU A 22 4.07 -13.04 -2.08
C GLU A 22 4.42 -11.58 -1.88
N LEU A 23 5.07 -11.26 -0.77
CA LEU A 23 5.49 -9.91 -0.46
C LEU A 23 6.57 -9.44 -1.43
N ASP A 24 7.52 -10.31 -1.76
CA ASP A 24 8.56 -9.98 -2.74
C ASP A 24 7.96 -9.69 -4.10
N ARG A 25 6.98 -10.48 -4.53
CA ARG A 25 6.29 -10.23 -5.80
C ARG A 25 5.52 -8.91 -5.79
N LEU A 26 4.88 -8.57 -4.68
CA LEU A 26 4.19 -7.30 -4.54
C LEU A 26 5.15 -6.12 -4.70
N LYS A 27 6.27 -6.17 -4.01
CA LYS A 27 7.26 -5.11 -4.07
C LYS A 27 7.83 -4.96 -5.49
N SER A 28 8.16 -6.07 -6.14
CA SER A 28 8.66 -6.06 -7.51
C SER A 28 7.62 -5.49 -8.47
N PHE A 29 6.36 -5.86 -8.30
CA PHE A 29 5.27 -5.38 -9.13
C PHE A 29 5.10 -3.86 -9.00
N LEU A 30 5.06 -3.35 -7.78
CA LEU A 30 4.88 -1.91 -7.56
C LEU A 30 6.13 -1.10 -7.94
N ALA A 31 7.32 -1.69 -7.83
CA ALA A 31 8.54 -1.05 -8.32
C ALA A 31 8.50 -0.86 -9.84
N ALA A 32 7.90 -1.82 -10.55
CA ALA A 32 7.77 -1.76 -12.02
C ALA A 32 6.55 -0.95 -12.45
N TYR A 33 5.45 -1.03 -11.70
CA TYR A 33 4.16 -0.39 -12.07
C TYR A 33 3.61 0.41 -10.88
N PRO A 34 4.25 1.53 -10.53
CA PRO A 34 3.85 2.27 -9.32
C PRO A 34 2.48 2.92 -9.41
N GLU A 35 1.92 3.06 -10.61
CA GLU A 35 0.60 3.65 -10.81
C GLU A 35 -0.49 2.59 -11.00
N ALA A 36 -0.19 1.32 -10.71
CA ALA A 36 -1.14 0.23 -10.91
C ALA A 36 -2.35 0.32 -9.98
N GLY A 37 -2.18 0.83 -8.76
CA GLY A 37 -3.29 0.98 -7.82
C GLY A 37 -4.17 2.17 -8.15
N ASP A 38 -5.43 2.09 -7.73
CA ASP A 38 -6.39 3.17 -7.94
C ASP A 38 -6.20 4.28 -6.92
N LEU A 39 -6.30 5.52 -7.37
CA LEU A 39 -6.25 6.66 -6.47
C LEU A 39 -7.45 6.63 -5.52
N ILE A 40 -7.19 6.88 -4.24
CA ILE A 40 -8.22 6.99 -3.22
C ILE A 40 -8.63 8.45 -3.11
N LYS A 41 -9.87 8.73 -3.48
CA LYS A 41 -10.39 10.09 -3.51
C LYS A 41 -10.29 10.76 -2.15
N GLY A 42 -9.87 12.01 -2.15
CA GLY A 42 -9.82 12.83 -0.93
C GLY A 42 -8.64 12.57 -0.02
N THR A 43 -7.63 11.82 -0.46
CA THR A 43 -6.47 11.49 0.38
C THR A 43 -5.19 12.22 -0.01
N GLY A 44 -5.20 12.96 -1.09
CA GLY A 44 -4.00 13.67 -1.55
C GLY A 44 -3.02 12.82 -2.34
N GLY A 45 -3.44 11.64 -2.80
CA GLY A 45 -2.64 10.83 -3.70
C GLY A 45 -2.39 9.39 -3.25
N LEU A 46 -2.99 8.96 -2.16
CA LEU A 46 -2.88 7.56 -1.77
C LEU A 46 -3.50 6.66 -2.83
N ARG A 47 -2.91 5.49 -3.03
CA ARG A 47 -3.39 4.48 -3.96
C ARG A 47 -3.71 3.19 -3.22
N LYS A 48 -4.62 2.43 -3.79
CA LYS A 48 -5.05 1.14 -3.27
C LYS A 48 -4.90 0.10 -4.37
N VAL A 49 -4.19 -0.98 -4.07
CA VAL A 49 -4.00 -2.08 -5.02
C VAL A 49 -4.44 -3.39 -4.38
N ARG A 50 -5.07 -4.24 -5.17
CA ARG A 50 -5.42 -5.60 -4.76
C ARG A 50 -4.19 -6.49 -4.87
N TRP A 51 -4.02 -7.36 -3.87
CA TRP A 51 -2.96 -8.36 -3.93
C TRP A 51 -3.46 -9.68 -3.38
N SER A 52 -3.19 -10.75 -4.10
CA SER A 52 -3.65 -12.09 -3.70
C SER A 52 -2.87 -12.60 -2.50
N ARG A 53 -3.57 -13.32 -1.62
CA ARG A 53 -2.96 -14.04 -0.50
C ARG A 53 -3.02 -15.53 -0.81
N GLN A 54 -2.00 -16.26 -0.39
CA GLN A 54 -1.90 -17.70 -0.61
C GLN A 54 -3.14 -18.44 -0.07
N GLY A 55 -3.73 -19.29 -0.89
CA GLY A 55 -4.91 -20.05 -0.52
C GLY A 55 -6.22 -19.29 -0.53
N MET A 56 -6.15 -17.98 -0.85
CA MET A 56 -7.30 -17.09 -0.79
C MET A 56 -7.61 -16.55 -2.17
N GLY A 57 -8.43 -16.83 -2.95
CA GLY A 57 -8.71 -16.25 -4.28
C GLY A 57 -8.82 -14.72 -4.24
N LYS A 58 -9.22 -14.13 -5.35
CA LYS A 58 -9.31 -12.67 -5.49
C LYS A 58 -10.17 -12.01 -4.41
N ARG A 59 -11.24 -12.69 -3.97
CA ARG A 59 -12.14 -12.19 -2.94
C ARG A 59 -11.51 -12.22 -1.55
N GLY A 60 -10.61 -13.18 -1.31
CA GLY A 60 -9.94 -13.32 -0.04
C GLY A 60 -8.59 -12.65 0.02
N GLY A 61 -8.26 -11.84 -0.99
CA GLY A 61 -6.99 -11.15 -1.06
C GLY A 61 -6.86 -10.02 -0.07
N ALA A 62 -5.81 -9.25 -0.23
CA ALA A 62 -5.56 -8.07 0.58
C ALA A 62 -5.64 -6.81 -0.26
N ARG A 63 -5.70 -5.69 0.43
CA ARG A 63 -5.56 -4.36 -0.16
C ARG A 63 -4.31 -3.73 0.42
N VAL A 64 -3.48 -3.16 -0.46
CA VAL A 64 -2.26 -2.47 -0.05
C VAL A 64 -2.44 -1.00 -0.33
N ILE A 65 -2.18 -0.17 0.67
CA ILE A 65 -2.27 1.28 0.57
C ILE A 65 -0.86 1.83 0.47
N TYR A 66 -0.61 2.60 -0.58
CA TYR A 66 0.73 3.10 -0.84
C TYR A 66 0.67 4.48 -1.49
N TYR A 67 1.83 5.13 -1.60
CA TYR A 67 1.98 6.43 -2.22
C TYR A 67 3.11 6.40 -3.23
N PHE A 68 2.85 6.93 -4.42
CA PHE A 68 3.86 7.16 -5.44
C PHE A 68 3.79 8.60 -5.89
N TYR A 69 4.89 9.34 -5.73
CA TYR A 69 4.98 10.73 -6.17
C TYR A 69 5.60 10.83 -7.55
N ASP A 70 6.84 10.39 -7.69
CA ASP A 70 7.57 10.42 -8.97
C ASP A 70 8.73 9.41 -8.95
N GLU A 71 9.46 9.35 -10.05
CA GLU A 71 10.58 8.42 -10.20
C GLU A 71 11.79 8.75 -9.34
N ASN A 72 11.87 9.97 -8.81
CA ASN A 72 12.98 10.40 -7.97
C ASN A 72 12.76 10.07 -6.50
N ASN A 73 11.59 9.61 -6.12
CA ASN A 73 11.23 9.27 -4.75
C ASN A 73 10.77 7.82 -4.70
N PRO A 74 10.94 7.12 -3.57
CA PRO A 74 10.51 5.73 -3.48
C PRO A 74 8.99 5.61 -3.54
N VAL A 75 8.52 4.43 -3.96
CA VAL A 75 7.14 4.01 -3.76
C VAL A 75 7.02 3.66 -2.28
N PHE A 76 6.16 4.32 -1.56
CA PHE A 76 6.06 4.20 -0.11
C PHE A 76 4.86 3.32 0.27
N LEU A 77 5.13 2.12 0.78
CA LEU A 77 4.09 1.20 1.24
C LEU A 77 3.71 1.57 2.66
N ILE A 78 2.43 1.91 2.89
CA ILE A 78 1.99 2.55 4.13
C ILE A 78 1.28 1.58 5.05
N THR A 79 0.28 0.85 4.54
CA THR A 79 -0.46 -0.13 5.32
C THR A 79 -1.14 -1.13 4.39
N ALA A 80 -1.76 -2.14 4.97
CA ALA A 80 -2.51 -3.13 4.24
C ALA A 80 -3.59 -3.72 5.13
N TYR A 81 -4.60 -4.33 4.52
CA TYR A 81 -5.63 -5.03 5.27
C TYR A 81 -6.18 -6.20 4.45
N ALA A 82 -6.67 -7.21 5.16
CA ALA A 82 -7.33 -8.33 4.52
C ALA A 82 -8.75 -7.92 4.14
N LYS A 83 -9.15 -8.20 2.91
CA LYS A 83 -10.51 -7.91 2.42
C LYS A 83 -11.58 -8.62 3.26
N ALA A 84 -11.26 -9.82 3.75
CA ALA A 84 -12.18 -10.58 4.60
C ALA A 84 -12.41 -9.92 5.96
N ALA A 85 -11.46 -9.12 6.44
CA ALA A 85 -11.57 -8.44 7.74
C ALA A 85 -12.31 -7.11 7.63
N GLN A 86 -12.18 -6.42 6.50
CA GLN A 86 -12.88 -5.14 6.27
C GLN A 86 -13.02 -4.89 4.77
N ASP A 87 -14.13 -4.31 4.38
CA ASP A 87 -14.40 -4.04 2.95
C ASP A 87 -13.59 -2.89 2.40
N ASP A 88 -13.39 -1.86 3.19
CA ASP A 88 -12.70 -0.64 2.77
C ASP A 88 -12.19 0.09 4.00
N LEU A 89 -11.41 1.12 3.78
CA LEU A 89 -10.97 2.01 4.84
C LEU A 89 -12.15 2.79 5.40
N SER A 90 -12.21 2.91 6.72
CA SER A 90 -13.21 3.78 7.35
C SER A 90 -12.85 5.25 7.09
N PRO A 91 -13.80 6.18 7.26
CA PRO A 91 -13.48 7.61 7.17
C PRO A 91 -12.38 8.05 8.13
N GLN A 92 -12.36 7.49 9.35
CA GLN A 92 -11.32 7.78 10.33
C GLN A 92 -9.96 7.28 9.88
N GLU A 93 -9.90 6.06 9.33
CA GLU A 93 -8.66 5.50 8.79
C GLU A 93 -8.14 6.35 7.63
N LYS A 94 -9.03 6.78 6.72
CA LYS A 94 -8.64 7.65 5.61
C LYS A 94 -8.05 8.97 6.11
N ALA A 95 -8.68 9.55 7.12
CA ALA A 95 -8.20 10.82 7.70
C ALA A 95 -6.81 10.66 8.32
N LEU A 96 -6.60 9.59 9.08
CA LEU A 96 -5.30 9.30 9.68
C LEU A 96 -4.21 9.06 8.64
N LEU A 97 -4.54 8.31 7.59
CA LEU A 97 -3.59 8.02 6.51
C LEU A 97 -3.28 9.27 5.70
N THR A 98 -4.27 10.12 5.45
CA THR A 98 -4.07 11.38 4.75
C THR A 98 -3.14 12.29 5.53
N LYS A 99 -3.32 12.34 6.85
CA LYS A 99 -2.45 13.13 7.72
C LYS A 99 -1.02 12.56 7.73
N ALA A 100 -0.88 11.25 7.81
CA ALA A 100 0.43 10.61 7.74
C ALA A 100 1.12 10.90 6.42
N LEU A 101 0.36 10.94 5.32
CA LEU A 101 0.89 11.26 4.01
C LEU A 101 1.48 12.68 3.95
N GLU A 102 0.89 13.64 4.64
CA GLU A 102 1.43 15.00 4.69
C GLU A 102 2.85 15.00 5.25
N GLY A 103 3.12 14.21 6.28
CA GLY A 103 4.45 14.06 6.84
C GLY A 103 5.42 13.40 5.86
N ILE A 104 4.96 12.41 5.13
CA ILE A 104 5.76 11.73 4.10
C ILE A 104 6.13 12.69 2.99
N LYS A 105 5.16 13.47 2.50
CA LYS A 105 5.37 14.45 1.43
C LYS A 105 6.39 15.51 1.82
N ALA A 106 6.44 15.87 3.08
CA ALA A 106 7.38 16.89 3.55
C ALA A 106 8.84 16.44 3.36
N ASP A 107 9.10 15.12 3.36
CA ASP A 107 10.44 14.57 3.15
C ASP A 107 10.76 14.31 1.68
N PHE A 108 9.80 14.43 0.80
CA PHE A 108 10.01 14.22 -0.63
C PHE A 108 10.53 15.49 -1.30
N LYS A 109 11.32 15.30 -2.34
CA LYS A 109 11.93 16.42 -3.06
C LYS A 109 11.40 16.59 -4.46
#